data_16918ece0bfff2145e2b11bf2aa4151b
#
_entry.id   16918ece0bfff2145e2b11bf2aa4151b
#
_cell.length_a   1.000
_cell.length_b   1.000
_cell.length_c   1.000
_cell.angle_alpha   90.00
_cell.angle_beta   90.00
_cell.angle_gamma   90.00
#
_symmetry.space_group_name_H-M   'P 1'
#
loop_
_entity.id
_entity.type
_entity.pdbx_description
1 polymer ?
#
loop_
_entity_poly.entity_id
_entity_poly.type
_entity_poly.pdbx_seq_one_letter_code
_entity_poly.pdbx_strand_id
1 'polypeptide(L)'
;HQTKNKQIINLAPFDLTQDKAKIIFANKYTPEYFLQGGMKGLARFVSDHIVKTDTGESIYACYDRSRDVFKYKNEAGEYINDIKAVRLVEIIHPAAAEHSRAMNDKFHEEYMSALSEYDEENITNKITQNELDCKEMKATQSRESNFLHKYLNTELDSFSKELGNNIK
;
A
#
# COMPACT_ATOMS: atom_id res chain seq x y z
N HIS A 1 6.47 -28.77 13.78
CA HIS A 1 6.39 -28.87 13.09
C HIS A 1 6.37 -28.40 11.89
N GLN A 2 6.65 -28.36 11.38
CA GLN A 2 6.89 -28.14 10.25
C GLN A 2 6.08 -28.41 9.15
N THR A 3 5.11 -29.07 9.19
CA THR A 3 4.19 -29.45 8.16
C THR A 3 3.58 -28.31 7.42
N LYS A 4 3.28 -27.23 8.07
CA LYS A 4 2.74 -26.06 7.43
C LYS A 4 3.68 -25.46 6.43
N ASN A 5 4.98 -25.60 6.62
CA ASN A 5 5.97 -25.10 5.68
C ASN A 5 6.05 -25.96 4.42
N LYS A 6 5.44 -27.12 4.48
CA LYS A 6 5.45 -28.06 3.37
C LYS A 6 4.17 -28.03 2.57
N GLN A 7 3.24 -27.14 2.93
CA GLN A 7 2.08 -26.96 2.11
C GLN A 7 2.50 -26.54 0.72
N ILE A 8 1.93 -27.20 -0.24
CA ILE A 8 2.20 -26.89 -1.63
C ILE A 8 1.59 -25.55 -1.93
N ILE A 9 2.42 -24.60 -2.25
CA ILE A 9 1.97 -23.31 -2.71
C ILE A 9 1.96 -23.40 -4.23
N ASN A 10 0.76 -23.39 -4.80
CA ASN A 10 0.64 -23.45 -6.24
C ASN A 10 0.40 -22.04 -6.77
N LEU A 11 1.50 -21.36 -7.06
CA LEU A 11 1.45 -19.99 -7.53
C LEU A 11 1.39 -19.94 -9.05
N ALA A 12 0.63 -18.99 -9.58
CA ALA A 12 0.73 -18.62 -10.97
C ALA A 12 2.08 -17.92 -11.21
N PRO A 13 2.59 -17.90 -12.47
CA PRO A 13 3.86 -17.24 -12.75
C PRO A 13 3.84 -15.76 -12.35
N PHE A 14 4.95 -15.29 -11.80
CA PHE A 14 5.10 -13.91 -11.37
C PHE A 14 5.44 -13.05 -12.58
N ASP A 15 4.45 -12.41 -13.14
CA ASP A 15 4.58 -11.58 -14.33
C ASP A 15 4.41 -10.09 -14.05
N LEU A 16 4.45 -9.71 -12.79
CA LEU A 16 4.30 -8.32 -12.39
C LEU A 16 5.50 -7.49 -12.84
N THR A 17 5.22 -6.36 -13.48
CA THR A 17 6.21 -5.38 -13.92
C THR A 17 5.83 -4.02 -13.34
N GLN A 18 6.77 -3.06 -13.40
CA GLN A 18 6.49 -1.69 -12.98
C GLN A 18 5.32 -1.08 -13.77
N ASP A 19 5.26 -1.36 -15.08
CA ASP A 19 4.17 -0.84 -15.93
C ASP A 19 2.82 -1.41 -15.53
N LYS A 20 2.75 -2.71 -15.27
CA LYS A 20 1.51 -3.34 -14.78
C LYS A 20 1.11 -2.78 -13.43
N ALA A 21 2.06 -2.61 -12.53
CA ALA A 21 1.80 -2.02 -11.22
C ALA A 21 1.21 -0.61 -11.35
N LYS A 22 1.77 0.21 -12.24
CA LYS A 22 1.25 1.57 -12.49
C LYS A 22 -0.20 1.55 -12.95
N ILE A 23 -0.54 0.65 -13.84
CA ILE A 23 -1.91 0.53 -14.35
C ILE A 23 -2.87 0.12 -13.22
N ILE A 24 -2.48 -0.85 -12.41
CA ILE A 24 -3.32 -1.33 -11.31
C ILE A 24 -3.51 -0.22 -10.26
N PHE A 25 -2.44 0.48 -9.90
CA PHE A 25 -2.55 1.61 -8.98
C PHE A 25 -3.47 2.69 -9.53
N ALA A 26 -3.30 3.06 -10.79
CA ALA A 26 -4.12 4.10 -11.41
C ALA A 26 -5.61 3.75 -11.38
N ASN A 27 -5.94 2.48 -11.56
CA ASN A 27 -7.32 2.03 -11.67
C ASN A 27 -7.97 1.69 -10.32
N LYS A 28 -7.20 1.28 -9.34
CA LYS A 28 -7.76 0.64 -8.14
C LYS A 28 -7.29 1.20 -6.80
N TYR A 29 -6.25 2.02 -6.77
CA TYR A 29 -5.73 2.56 -5.52
C TYR A 29 -6.54 3.78 -5.09
N THR A 30 -7.53 3.54 -4.23
CA THR A 30 -8.47 4.56 -3.78
C THR A 30 -7.98 5.26 -2.51
N PRO A 31 -8.55 6.44 -2.19
CA PRO A 31 -8.26 7.11 -0.92
C PRO A 31 -8.53 6.24 0.31
N GLU A 32 -9.47 5.30 0.23
CA GLU A 32 -9.78 4.39 1.34
C GLU A 32 -8.58 3.55 1.73
N TYR A 33 -7.82 3.07 0.75
CA TYR A 33 -6.57 2.36 1.06
C TYR A 33 -5.53 3.31 1.64
N PHE A 34 -5.36 4.46 1.01
CA PHE A 34 -4.32 5.41 1.37
C PHE A 34 -4.49 5.95 2.80
N LEU A 35 -5.72 6.20 3.21
CA LEU A 35 -6.01 6.81 4.51
C LEU A 35 -6.04 5.83 5.69
N GLN A 36 -5.69 4.58 5.49
CA GLN A 36 -5.58 3.63 6.61
C GLN A 36 -4.36 3.88 7.49
N GLY A 37 -3.44 4.73 7.04
CA GLY A 37 -2.27 5.11 7.81
C GLY A 37 -1.11 4.13 7.70
N GLY A 38 0.11 4.65 7.72
CA GLY A 38 1.31 3.84 7.65
C GLY A 38 1.33 2.91 6.44
N MET A 39 1.79 1.71 6.65
CA MET A 39 1.91 0.70 5.60
C MET A 39 0.68 -0.22 5.50
N LYS A 40 -0.29 -0.08 6.37
CA LYS A 40 -1.47 -0.98 6.40
C LYS A 40 -2.27 -0.91 5.11
N GLY A 41 -2.60 0.29 4.69
CA GLY A 41 -3.41 0.48 3.48
C GLY A 41 -2.68 -0.01 2.24
N LEU A 42 -1.39 0.29 2.12
CA LEU A 42 -0.60 -0.18 0.99
C LEU A 42 -0.51 -1.70 0.98
N ALA A 43 -0.24 -2.33 2.11
CA ALA A 43 -0.16 -3.78 2.20
C ALA A 43 -1.49 -4.44 1.84
N ARG A 44 -2.60 -3.87 2.28
CA ARG A 44 -3.93 -4.37 1.94
C ARG A 44 -4.19 -4.25 0.44
N PHE A 45 -3.86 -3.11 -0.15
CA PHE A 45 -4.01 -2.90 -1.58
C PHE A 45 -3.19 -3.92 -2.38
N VAL A 46 -1.94 -4.12 -1.99
CA VAL A 46 -1.05 -5.08 -2.64
C VAL A 46 -1.63 -6.49 -2.55
N SER A 47 -2.11 -6.87 -1.38
CA SER A 47 -2.73 -8.17 -1.17
C SER A 47 -3.99 -8.36 -2.03
N ASP A 48 -4.82 -7.32 -2.13
CA ASP A 48 -6.09 -7.41 -2.85
C ASP A 48 -5.92 -7.39 -4.37
N HIS A 49 -4.98 -6.60 -4.89
CA HIS A 49 -4.94 -6.28 -6.32
C HIS A 49 -3.63 -6.54 -7.02
N ILE A 50 -2.51 -6.53 -6.34
CA ILE A 50 -1.18 -6.62 -6.97
C ILE A 50 -0.70 -8.07 -7.10
N VAL A 51 -0.86 -8.85 -6.03
CA VAL A 51 -0.30 -10.20 -5.96
C VAL A 51 -1.25 -11.28 -6.45
N LYS A 52 -2.23 -10.88 -7.23
CA LYS A 52 -3.22 -11.80 -7.82
C LYS A 52 -3.37 -11.53 -9.31
N THR A 53 -3.71 -12.58 -10.05
CA THR A 53 -4.08 -12.46 -11.45
C THR A 53 -5.52 -11.91 -11.56
N ASP A 54 -5.94 -11.58 -12.78
CA ASP A 54 -7.32 -11.15 -13.04
C ASP A 54 -8.35 -12.20 -12.65
N THR A 55 -7.96 -13.48 -12.69
CA THR A 55 -8.83 -14.60 -12.30
C THR A 55 -8.74 -14.92 -10.81
N GLY A 56 -7.99 -14.15 -10.06
CA GLY A 56 -7.87 -14.32 -8.60
C GLY A 56 -6.82 -15.31 -8.15
N GLU A 57 -5.99 -15.82 -9.06
CA GLU A 57 -4.91 -16.71 -8.69
C GLU A 57 -3.76 -15.93 -8.04
N SER A 58 -3.17 -16.49 -7.00
CA SER A 58 -2.06 -15.86 -6.32
C SER A 58 -0.76 -16.01 -7.10
N ILE A 59 0.02 -14.94 -7.21
CA ILE A 59 1.35 -14.95 -7.84
C ILE A 59 2.47 -14.78 -6.82
N TYR A 60 2.11 -14.60 -5.54
CA TYR A 60 3.08 -14.26 -4.51
C TYR A 60 2.52 -14.71 -3.18
N ALA A 61 3.31 -15.36 -2.36
CA ALA A 61 2.82 -15.92 -1.10
C ALA A 61 3.80 -15.68 0.03
N CYS A 62 3.28 -15.61 1.23
CA CYS A 62 4.09 -15.55 2.43
C CYS A 62 4.49 -16.98 2.82
N TYR A 63 5.77 -17.27 2.74
CA TYR A 63 6.28 -18.61 3.04
C TYR A 63 6.63 -18.77 4.52
N ASP A 64 7.24 -17.76 5.13
CA ASP A 64 7.63 -17.77 6.52
C ASP A 64 7.34 -16.40 7.13
N ARG A 65 6.23 -16.31 7.88
CA ARG A 65 5.81 -15.04 8.48
C ARG A 65 6.77 -14.55 9.56
N SER A 66 7.39 -15.46 10.29
CA SER A 66 8.27 -15.07 11.38
C SER A 66 9.55 -14.41 10.88
N ARG A 67 9.96 -14.74 9.67
CA ARG A 67 11.16 -14.17 9.04
C ARG A 67 10.85 -13.21 7.91
N ASP A 68 9.59 -12.95 7.64
CA ASP A 68 9.14 -12.10 6.52
C ASP A 68 9.68 -12.59 5.18
N VAL A 69 9.62 -13.92 4.95
CA VAL A 69 10.05 -14.53 3.69
C VAL A 69 8.84 -14.80 2.82
N PHE A 70 8.90 -14.30 1.60
CA PHE A 70 7.88 -14.52 0.59
C PHE A 70 8.45 -15.36 -0.54
N LYS A 71 7.57 -15.90 -1.37
CA LYS A 71 7.97 -16.69 -2.55
C LYS A 71 7.15 -16.29 -3.76
N TYR A 72 7.80 -16.35 -4.91
CA TYR A 72 7.14 -16.23 -6.20
C TYR A 72 7.78 -17.22 -7.17
N LYS A 73 7.09 -17.47 -8.29
CA LYS A 73 7.56 -18.40 -9.31
C LYS A 73 8.10 -17.60 -10.50
N ASN A 74 9.34 -17.85 -10.89
CA ASN A 74 9.94 -17.17 -12.04
C ASN A 74 9.46 -17.79 -13.35
N GLU A 75 9.98 -17.30 -14.48
CA GLU A 75 9.60 -17.77 -15.81
C GLU A 75 9.96 -19.23 -16.06
N ALA A 76 11.03 -19.71 -15.42
CA ALA A 76 11.46 -21.09 -15.54
C ALA A 76 10.64 -22.05 -14.68
N GLY A 77 9.68 -21.54 -13.91
CA GLY A 77 8.88 -22.34 -12.99
C GLY A 77 9.53 -22.61 -11.66
N GLU A 78 10.66 -21.97 -11.39
CA GLU A 78 11.36 -22.12 -10.11
C GLU A 78 10.82 -21.14 -9.07
N TYR A 79 10.76 -21.61 -7.83
CA TYR A 79 10.35 -20.74 -6.70
C TYR A 79 11.54 -19.95 -6.18
N ILE A 80 11.35 -18.65 -6.09
CA ILE A 80 12.37 -17.71 -5.63
C ILE A 80 11.93 -17.12 -4.31
N ASN A 81 12.84 -17.04 -3.34
CA ASN A 81 12.58 -16.38 -2.07
C ASN A 81 12.74 -14.87 -2.21
N ASP A 82 11.83 -14.16 -1.58
CA ASP A 82 11.88 -12.70 -1.51
C ASP A 82 11.82 -12.31 -0.03
N ILE A 83 12.97 -11.93 0.52
CA ILE A 83 13.07 -11.59 1.94
C ILE A 83 12.56 -10.17 2.13
N LYS A 84 11.65 -9.99 3.09
CA LYS A 84 11.03 -8.70 3.41
C LYS A 84 10.34 -8.04 2.22
N ALA A 85 9.95 -8.82 1.24
CA ALA A 85 9.29 -8.33 0.03
C ALA A 85 10.10 -7.30 -0.76
N VAL A 86 11.42 -7.34 -0.66
CA VAL A 86 12.32 -6.35 -1.31
C VAL A 86 12.08 -6.29 -2.81
N ARG A 87 11.98 -7.45 -3.47
CA ARG A 87 11.77 -7.50 -4.92
C ARG A 87 10.41 -6.93 -5.30
N LEU A 88 9.39 -7.30 -4.56
CA LEU A 88 8.04 -6.80 -4.80
C LEU A 88 8.00 -5.27 -4.63
N VAL A 89 8.61 -4.77 -3.57
CA VAL A 89 8.64 -3.33 -3.29
C VAL A 89 9.39 -2.56 -4.38
N GLU A 90 10.48 -3.09 -4.89
CA GLU A 90 11.18 -2.46 -6.03
C GLU A 90 10.27 -2.27 -7.23
N ILE A 91 9.39 -3.23 -7.46
CA ILE A 91 8.47 -3.16 -8.61
C ILE A 91 7.34 -2.16 -8.37
N ILE A 92 6.76 -2.15 -7.17
CA ILE A 92 5.58 -1.32 -6.89
C ILE A 92 5.92 0.11 -6.45
N HIS A 93 7.13 0.34 -5.97
CA HIS A 93 7.51 1.63 -5.38
C HIS A 93 7.26 2.84 -6.30
N PRO A 94 7.65 2.82 -7.58
CA PRO A 94 7.39 3.98 -8.43
C PRO A 94 5.92 4.37 -8.51
N ALA A 95 5.04 3.39 -8.65
CA ALA A 95 3.59 3.63 -8.70
C ALA A 95 3.05 4.08 -7.34
N ALA A 96 3.47 3.42 -6.28
CA ALA A 96 3.03 3.77 -4.93
C ALA A 96 3.46 5.19 -4.55
N ALA A 97 4.69 5.58 -4.85
CA ALA A 97 5.21 6.90 -4.56
C ALA A 97 4.46 7.99 -5.33
N GLU A 98 4.21 7.76 -6.60
CA GLU A 98 3.46 8.70 -7.44
C GLU A 98 2.07 8.96 -6.89
N HIS A 99 1.34 7.89 -6.56
CA HIS A 99 -0.01 8.02 -6.02
C HIS A 99 -0.03 8.59 -4.61
N SER A 100 0.95 8.25 -3.78
CA SER A 100 1.08 8.83 -2.44
C SER A 100 1.28 10.33 -2.52
N ARG A 101 2.13 10.80 -3.45
CA ARG A 101 2.37 12.22 -3.63
C ARG A 101 1.10 12.94 -4.05
N ALA A 102 0.40 12.40 -5.03
CA ALA A 102 -0.83 13.00 -5.55
C ALA A 102 -1.90 13.10 -4.47
N MET A 103 -2.09 12.03 -3.70
CA MET A 103 -3.09 12.03 -2.62
C MET A 103 -2.71 12.94 -1.46
N ASN A 104 -1.41 12.96 -1.11
CA ASN A 104 -0.92 13.84 -0.05
C ASN A 104 -1.16 15.31 -0.43
N ASP A 105 -0.82 15.68 -1.66
CA ASP A 105 -1.05 17.04 -2.15
C ASP A 105 -2.53 17.39 -2.13
N LYS A 106 -3.37 16.48 -2.59
CA LYS A 106 -4.82 16.67 -2.61
C LYS A 106 -5.37 16.94 -1.21
N PHE A 107 -5.05 16.10 -0.26
CA PHE A 107 -5.59 16.24 1.10
C PHE A 107 -5.01 17.44 1.82
N HIS A 108 -3.74 17.77 1.55
CA HIS A 108 -3.13 18.98 2.09
C HIS A 108 -3.82 20.24 1.55
N GLU A 109 -4.04 20.31 0.25
CA GLU A 109 -4.72 21.44 -0.38
C GLU A 109 -6.15 21.60 0.13
N GLU A 110 -6.87 20.51 0.29
CA GLU A 110 -8.23 20.54 0.84
C GLU A 110 -8.25 21.08 2.27
N TYR A 111 -7.29 20.70 3.07
CA TYR A 111 -7.18 21.23 4.43
C TYR A 111 -6.82 22.70 4.46
N MET A 112 -5.84 23.12 3.67
CA MET A 112 -5.43 24.53 3.60
C MET A 112 -6.55 25.42 3.07
N SER A 113 -7.29 24.94 2.08
CA SER A 113 -8.46 25.64 1.56
C SER A 113 -9.54 25.79 2.64
N ALA A 114 -9.78 24.72 3.39
CA ALA A 114 -10.75 24.75 4.49
C ALA A 114 -10.33 25.74 5.59
N LEU A 115 -9.04 25.78 5.92
CA LEU A 115 -8.53 26.74 6.89
C LEU A 115 -8.78 28.18 6.46
N SER A 116 -8.58 28.47 5.17
CA SER A 116 -8.78 29.83 4.66
C SER A 116 -10.24 30.26 4.67
N GLU A 117 -11.17 29.30 4.60
CA GLU A 117 -12.60 29.58 4.64
C GLU A 117 -13.18 29.61 6.05
N TYR A 118 -12.42 29.12 7.03
CA TYR A 118 -12.89 29.01 8.40
C TYR A 118 -12.49 30.24 9.24
N ASP A 119 -13.45 30.82 9.92
CA ASP A 119 -13.23 31.91 10.85
C ASP A 119 -14.08 31.66 12.09
N GLU A 120 -13.45 31.43 13.23
CA GLU A 120 -14.11 31.11 14.49
C GLU A 120 -15.11 32.19 14.93
N GLU A 121 -14.83 33.43 14.59
CA GLU A 121 -15.67 34.58 14.98
C GLU A 121 -16.82 34.82 14.03
N ASN A 122 -16.82 34.18 12.87
CA ASN A 122 -17.79 34.39 11.82
C ASN A 122 -18.84 33.28 11.79
N ILE A 123 -20.05 33.59 12.21
CA ILE A 123 -21.16 32.64 12.22
C ILE A 123 -21.66 32.27 10.81
N THR A 124 -21.20 32.98 9.80
CA THR A 124 -21.55 32.70 8.40
C THR A 124 -20.48 31.87 7.69
N ASN A 125 -19.62 31.19 8.42
CA ASN A 125 -18.62 30.31 7.86
C ASN A 125 -19.23 29.30 6.90
N LYS A 126 -18.55 29.10 5.76
CA LYS A 126 -18.96 28.12 4.74
C LYS A 126 -18.76 26.69 5.19
N ILE A 127 -17.89 26.48 6.16
CA ILE A 127 -17.61 25.14 6.70
C ILE A 127 -17.73 25.15 8.22
N THR A 128 -18.04 24.00 8.76
CA THR A 128 -18.13 23.81 10.20
C THR A 128 -16.77 23.42 10.79
N GLN A 129 -16.63 23.53 12.12
CA GLN A 129 -15.43 23.05 12.82
C GLN A 129 -15.23 21.55 12.57
N ASN A 130 -16.32 20.78 12.54
CA ASN A 130 -16.23 19.32 12.28
C ASN A 130 -15.69 19.03 10.88
N GLU A 131 -16.09 19.80 9.88
CA GLU A 131 -15.57 19.64 8.52
C GLU A 131 -14.07 19.97 8.47
N LEU A 132 -13.67 21.05 9.15
CA LEU A 132 -12.26 21.42 9.24
C LEU A 132 -11.43 20.33 9.91
N ASP A 133 -11.90 19.82 11.04
CA ASP A 133 -11.23 18.75 11.78
C ASP A 133 -11.10 17.48 10.94
N CYS A 134 -12.12 17.14 10.17
CA CYS A 134 -12.10 16.01 9.26
C CYS A 134 -11.02 16.16 8.18
N LYS A 135 -10.92 17.35 7.59
CA LYS A 135 -9.92 17.62 6.56
C LYS A 135 -8.50 17.63 7.13
N GLU A 136 -8.32 18.14 8.35
CA GLU A 136 -7.05 18.08 9.06
C GLU A 136 -6.63 16.64 9.32
N MET A 137 -7.56 15.82 9.77
CA MET A 137 -7.31 14.40 10.05
C MET A 137 -6.85 13.67 8.78
N LYS A 138 -7.54 13.90 7.66
CA LYS A 138 -7.16 13.29 6.37
C LYS A 138 -5.77 13.73 5.92
N ALA A 139 -5.45 15.01 6.05
CA ALA A 139 -4.13 15.52 5.71
C ALA A 139 -3.04 14.89 6.58
N THR A 140 -3.31 14.71 7.87
CA THR A 140 -2.39 14.07 8.80
C THR A 140 -2.18 12.61 8.46
N GLN A 141 -3.26 11.87 8.23
CA GLN A 141 -3.20 10.45 7.86
C GLN A 141 -2.48 10.26 6.53
N SER A 142 -2.67 11.17 5.58
CA SER A 142 -2.01 11.08 4.30
C SER A 142 -0.49 11.23 4.41
N ARG A 143 -0.02 12.06 5.33
CA ARG A 143 1.43 12.18 5.58
C ARG A 143 2.02 10.90 6.16
N GLU A 144 1.27 10.21 7.00
CA GLU A 144 1.68 8.94 7.58
C GLU A 144 1.75 7.81 6.55
N SER A 145 0.95 7.91 5.49
CA SER A 145 0.91 6.93 4.41
C SER A 145 1.86 7.26 3.27
N ASN A 146 2.70 8.27 3.46
CA ASN A 146 3.57 8.78 2.42
C ASN A 146 4.71 7.81 2.11
N PHE A 147 4.78 7.36 0.86
CA PHE A 147 5.76 6.39 0.39
C PHE A 147 6.70 7.03 -0.63
N LEU A 148 7.12 8.28 -0.34
CA LEU A 148 7.86 9.12 -1.29
C LEU A 148 9.34 8.83 -1.35
N HIS A 149 9.92 8.33 -0.25
CA HIS A 149 11.37 8.12 -0.17
C HIS A 149 11.71 6.66 -0.42
N LYS A 150 12.94 6.41 -0.77
CA LYS A 150 13.48 5.06 -0.68
C LYS A 150 13.15 4.57 0.72
N TYR A 151 12.41 3.46 0.77
CA TYR A 151 12.00 2.94 2.05
C TYR A 151 13.21 2.75 2.93
N LEU A 152 13.10 3.31 4.09
CA LEU A 152 13.98 3.04 5.19
C LEU A 152 13.66 1.61 5.67
N ASN A 153 14.62 0.99 6.33
CA ASN A 153 14.43 -0.37 6.85
C ASN A 153 13.17 -0.53 7.68
N THR A 154 12.81 0.50 8.45
CA THR A 154 11.60 0.49 9.29
C THR A 154 10.33 0.42 8.47
N GLU A 155 10.27 1.12 7.33
CA GLU A 155 9.09 1.09 6.45
C GLU A 155 8.97 -0.26 5.76
N LEU A 156 10.09 -0.82 5.31
CA LEU A 156 10.12 -2.13 4.69
C LEU A 156 9.70 -3.21 5.66
N ASP A 157 10.19 -3.16 6.90
CA ASP A 157 9.79 -4.10 7.96
C ASP A 157 8.30 -3.99 8.24
N SER A 158 7.78 -2.79 8.36
CA SER A 158 6.37 -2.56 8.60
C SER A 158 5.51 -3.08 7.44
N PHE A 159 5.90 -2.77 6.21
CA PHE A 159 5.17 -3.22 5.03
C PHE A 159 5.16 -4.73 4.92
N SER A 160 6.31 -5.37 5.07
CA SER A 160 6.40 -6.83 4.92
C SER A 160 5.60 -7.56 5.99
N LYS A 161 5.58 -7.07 7.22
CA LYS A 161 4.76 -7.66 8.27
C LYS A 161 3.27 -7.51 7.99
N GLU A 162 2.85 -6.33 7.58
CA GLU A 162 1.45 -6.09 7.24
C GLU A 162 1.03 -6.93 6.02
N LEU A 163 1.90 -7.04 5.02
CA LEU A 163 1.64 -7.87 3.86
C LEU A 163 1.49 -9.34 4.25
N GLY A 164 2.41 -9.86 5.08
CA GLY A 164 2.36 -11.22 5.58
C GLY A 164 1.08 -11.53 6.35
N ASN A 165 0.52 -10.53 7.04
CA ASN A 165 -0.74 -10.68 7.75
C ASN A 165 -1.95 -10.73 6.80
N ASN A 166 -1.85 -10.13 5.62
CA ASN A 166 -2.95 -10.06 4.66
C ASN A 166 -2.92 -11.19 3.63
N ILE A 167 -1.76 -11.70 3.29
CA ILE A 167 -1.61 -12.81 2.32
C ILE A 167 -1.77 -14.13 3.06
N LYS A 168 -2.61 -14.98 2.52
CA LYS A 168 -2.83 -16.32 3.09
C LYS A 168 -2.27 -17.42 2.23
#